data_1cc389a2705bdc64e0fdcb34abb46689
#
_entry.id   1cc389a2705bdc64e0fdcb34abb46689
#
_cell.length_a   1.000
_cell.length_b   1.000
_cell.length_c   1.000
_cell.angle_alpha   90.00
_cell.angle_beta   90.00
_cell.angle_gamma   90.00
#
_symmetry.space_group_name_H-M   'P 1'
#
loop_
_entity.id
_entity.type
_entity.pdbx_description
1 polymer ?
#
loop_
_entity_poly.entity_id
_entity_poly.type
_entity_poly.pdbx_seq_one_letter_code
_entity_poly.pdbx_strand_id
1 'polypeptide(L)'
;MRGWLEEAIEPVLTGALLAALRAKDPSGAELAAMAAVLRQACPLPGPRPELQLVDTCGTGGDGANTFNISTAVAFVAAACGAHVAKHGNRSASGSVGSADVLEAAGLNLQAPAPQVVGALPTAGVTFLFAPGWHPALVGLAPLRRGLGVRTVFNLLGPLVNPLQPDCQVLGVGAEGLLDPMAQALALLGVERAVVVHGHGGLDEASLGGPSQLRLVEAGSVRADRLEPDRLGLQMAPLEALVGGDVATNRAILEAVLQGRSTAPQRDVVALNAALVLWAAGRAASVADGVPLALAAMASGAAWRRFEALRDALL
;
A
#
# COMPACT_ATOMS: atom_id res chain seq x y z
N MET A 1 -1.48 -16.35 -16.30
CA MET A 1 -1.58 -14.88 -16.38
C MET A 1 -1.62 -14.41 -17.84
N ARG A 2 -0.67 -14.74 -18.70
CA ARG A 2 -0.68 -14.30 -20.12
C ARG A 2 -2.01 -14.60 -20.82
N GLY A 3 -2.52 -15.83 -20.72
CA GLY A 3 -3.80 -16.20 -21.33
C GLY A 3 -5.01 -15.39 -20.83
N TRP A 4 -4.94 -14.83 -19.60
CA TRP A 4 -5.98 -13.91 -19.12
C TRP A 4 -5.84 -12.52 -19.75
N LEU A 5 -4.60 -12.02 -19.93
CA LEU A 5 -4.35 -10.71 -20.56
C LEU A 5 -4.65 -10.72 -22.06
N GLU A 6 -4.51 -11.88 -22.71
CA GLU A 6 -4.78 -12.10 -24.13
C GLU A 6 -6.23 -12.53 -24.39
N GLU A 7 -7.07 -12.60 -23.35
CA GLU A 7 -8.46 -13.06 -23.39
C GLU A 7 -8.60 -14.48 -24.01
N ALA A 8 -7.54 -15.30 -23.91
CA ALA A 8 -7.47 -16.63 -24.50
C ALA A 8 -8.08 -17.73 -23.59
N ILE A 9 -8.51 -17.39 -22.37
CA ILE A 9 -9.12 -18.33 -21.43
C ILE A 9 -10.60 -18.02 -21.30
N GLU A 10 -11.43 -18.99 -21.62
CA GLU A 10 -12.89 -18.91 -21.51
C GLU A 10 -13.34 -18.49 -20.09
N PRO A 11 -14.42 -17.69 -19.93
CA PRO A 11 -14.87 -17.19 -18.64
C PRO A 11 -15.15 -18.30 -17.59
N VAL A 12 -15.74 -19.42 -18.01
CA VAL A 12 -16.02 -20.54 -17.11
C VAL A 12 -14.71 -21.15 -16.58
N LEU A 13 -13.73 -21.37 -17.47
CA LEU A 13 -12.43 -21.90 -17.09
C LEU A 13 -11.66 -20.90 -16.23
N THR A 14 -11.75 -19.62 -16.54
CA THR A 14 -11.18 -18.54 -15.72
C THR A 14 -11.76 -18.57 -14.30
N GLY A 15 -13.08 -18.70 -14.16
CA GLY A 15 -13.74 -18.82 -12.86
C GLY A 15 -13.25 -20.05 -12.08
N ALA A 16 -13.18 -21.19 -12.72
CA ALA A 16 -12.68 -22.44 -12.11
C ALA A 16 -11.23 -22.32 -11.63
N LEU A 17 -10.33 -21.74 -12.44
CA LEU A 17 -8.93 -21.50 -12.09
C LEU A 17 -8.79 -20.55 -10.91
N LEU A 18 -9.55 -19.45 -10.89
CA LEU A 18 -9.53 -18.48 -9.79
C LEU A 18 -10.05 -19.09 -8.48
N ALA A 19 -11.10 -19.91 -8.54
CA ALA A 19 -11.64 -20.62 -7.38
C ALA A 19 -10.63 -21.67 -6.87
N ALA A 20 -9.99 -22.44 -7.76
CA ALA A 20 -8.98 -23.41 -7.39
C ALA A 20 -7.75 -22.75 -6.74
N LEU A 21 -7.25 -21.65 -7.29
CA LEU A 21 -6.16 -20.86 -6.70
C LEU A 21 -6.54 -20.32 -5.32
N ARG A 22 -7.78 -19.90 -5.14
CA ARG A 22 -8.29 -19.44 -3.84
C ARG A 22 -8.35 -20.58 -2.81
N ALA A 23 -8.80 -21.75 -3.23
CA ALA A 23 -8.94 -22.91 -2.34
C ALA A 23 -7.59 -23.51 -1.92
N LYS A 24 -6.59 -23.44 -2.82
CA LYS A 24 -5.24 -23.98 -2.60
C LYS A 24 -4.35 -23.03 -1.78
N ASP A 25 -4.64 -21.76 -1.77
CA ASP A 25 -3.77 -20.62 -1.44
C ASP A 25 -2.50 -20.55 -2.32
N PRO A 26 -2.28 -19.45 -3.04
CA PRO A 26 -1.14 -19.31 -3.95
C PRO A 26 0.19 -19.23 -3.18
N SER A 27 1.20 -19.92 -3.66
CA SER A 27 2.57 -19.82 -3.16
C SER A 27 3.23 -18.49 -3.55
N GLY A 28 4.30 -18.10 -2.84
CA GLY A 28 5.08 -16.92 -3.18
C GLY A 28 5.65 -16.96 -4.60
N ALA A 29 6.07 -18.14 -5.08
CA ALA A 29 6.56 -18.33 -6.46
C ALA A 29 5.45 -18.09 -7.51
N GLU A 30 4.25 -18.58 -7.26
CA GLU A 30 3.10 -18.35 -8.15
C GLU A 30 2.71 -16.88 -8.19
N LEU A 31 2.67 -16.22 -7.03
CA LEU A 31 2.40 -14.78 -6.92
C LEU A 31 3.45 -13.97 -7.68
N ALA A 32 4.73 -14.27 -7.46
CA ALA A 32 5.84 -13.60 -8.15
C ALA A 32 5.77 -13.77 -9.67
N ALA A 33 5.55 -15.00 -10.15
CA ALA A 33 5.44 -15.29 -11.58
C ALA A 33 4.25 -14.55 -12.23
N MET A 34 3.10 -14.52 -11.56
CA MET A 34 1.93 -13.77 -12.05
C MET A 34 2.18 -12.26 -12.05
N ALA A 35 2.77 -11.73 -10.97
CA ALA A 35 3.10 -10.32 -10.86
C ALA A 35 4.12 -9.87 -11.91
N ALA A 36 5.14 -10.69 -12.18
CA ALA A 36 6.14 -10.41 -13.22
C ALA A 36 5.50 -10.23 -14.60
N VAL A 37 4.54 -11.08 -14.96
CA VAL A 37 3.80 -10.96 -16.23
C VAL A 37 2.98 -9.66 -16.26
N LEU A 38 2.33 -9.29 -15.16
CA LEU A 38 1.54 -8.06 -15.09
C LEU A 38 2.43 -6.79 -15.14
N ARG A 39 3.60 -6.82 -14.49
CA ARG A 39 4.59 -5.73 -14.57
C ARG A 39 5.08 -5.54 -16.01
N GLN A 40 5.38 -6.64 -16.72
CA GLN A 40 5.79 -6.60 -18.13
C GLN A 40 4.70 -6.04 -19.06
N ALA A 41 3.43 -6.29 -18.76
CA ALA A 41 2.28 -5.81 -19.52
C ALA A 41 1.90 -4.34 -19.20
N CYS A 42 2.58 -3.70 -18.24
CA CYS A 42 2.32 -2.32 -17.86
C CYS A 42 3.36 -1.40 -18.49
N PRO A 43 3.03 -0.65 -19.57
CA PRO A 43 3.97 0.26 -20.21
C PRO A 43 4.23 1.46 -19.30
N LEU A 44 5.50 1.81 -19.12
CA LEU A 44 5.90 3.07 -18.50
C LEU A 44 5.87 4.20 -19.54
N PRO A 45 5.50 5.43 -19.14
CA PRO A 45 5.46 6.60 -20.03
C PRO A 45 6.86 7.11 -20.43
N GLY A 46 7.91 6.53 -19.88
CA GLY A 46 9.30 6.90 -20.06
C GLY A 46 10.22 6.08 -19.15
N PRO A 47 11.50 6.43 -19.02
CA PRO A 47 12.39 5.74 -18.12
C PRO A 47 11.92 5.88 -16.67
N ARG A 48 12.17 4.83 -15.85
CA ARG A 48 11.95 4.89 -14.41
C ARG A 48 12.82 6.00 -13.81
N PRO A 49 12.30 6.81 -12.88
CA PRO A 49 13.12 7.80 -12.18
C PRO A 49 14.33 7.15 -11.48
N GLU A 50 15.50 7.78 -11.57
CA GLU A 50 16.70 7.36 -10.85
C GLU A 50 16.65 7.79 -9.37
N LEU A 51 15.62 7.30 -8.68
CA LEU A 51 15.35 7.55 -7.27
C LEU A 51 15.12 6.20 -6.59
N GLN A 52 15.57 6.07 -5.34
CA GLN A 52 15.15 4.95 -4.51
C GLN A 52 13.66 5.14 -4.15
N LEU A 53 12.81 4.28 -4.67
CA LEU A 53 11.37 4.35 -4.50
C LEU A 53 10.89 3.40 -3.41
N VAL A 54 9.90 3.82 -2.66
CA VAL A 54 9.18 2.95 -1.72
C VAL A 54 7.67 2.99 -2.00
N ASP A 55 6.99 1.85 -1.87
CA ASP A 55 5.53 1.76 -1.85
C ASP A 55 5.02 1.36 -0.47
N THR A 56 3.81 1.80 -0.14
CA THR A 56 3.09 1.40 1.07
C THR A 56 1.63 1.13 0.74
N CYS A 57 1.20 -0.10 0.93
CA CYS A 57 -0.15 -0.55 0.61
C CYS A 57 -0.53 -1.79 1.42
N GLY A 58 -1.80 -2.15 1.42
CA GLY A 58 -2.32 -3.37 1.99
C GLY A 58 -3.07 -4.21 0.95
N THR A 59 -3.29 -5.48 1.27
CA THR A 59 -4.15 -6.37 0.47
C THR A 59 -5.63 -6.02 0.61
N GLY A 60 -5.97 -5.23 1.62
CA GLY A 60 -7.35 -4.94 2.01
C GLY A 60 -8.10 -6.18 2.49
N GLY A 61 -9.37 -5.97 2.86
CA GLY A 61 -10.29 -7.05 3.20
C GLY A 61 -10.07 -7.67 4.57
N ASP A 62 -9.47 -6.93 5.47
CA ASP A 62 -9.32 -7.23 6.89
C ASP A 62 -10.62 -7.04 7.69
N GLY A 63 -11.59 -6.32 7.11
CA GLY A 63 -12.88 -6.03 7.76
C GLY A 63 -12.81 -4.97 8.85
N ALA A 64 -11.66 -4.36 9.07
CA ALA A 64 -11.44 -3.39 10.15
C ALA A 64 -12.11 -2.03 9.91
N ASN A 65 -12.39 -1.70 8.65
CA ASN A 65 -12.99 -0.42 8.24
C ASN A 65 -12.26 0.81 8.79
N THR A 66 -10.94 0.72 8.92
CA THR A 66 -10.11 1.84 9.37
C THR A 66 -10.13 2.98 8.35
N PHE A 67 -9.78 4.19 8.81
CA PHE A 67 -9.47 5.26 7.87
C PHE A 67 -8.23 4.87 7.01
N ASN A 68 -7.97 5.60 5.93
CA ASN A 68 -6.93 5.25 4.96
C ASN A 68 -5.51 5.47 5.52
N ILE A 69 -5.07 4.62 6.45
CA ILE A 69 -3.81 4.71 7.19
C ILE A 69 -2.63 4.77 6.22
N SER A 70 -2.49 3.80 5.30
CA SER A 70 -1.36 3.77 4.37
C SER A 70 -1.32 4.97 3.42
N THR A 71 -2.45 5.64 3.18
CA THR A 71 -2.49 6.88 2.42
C THR A 71 -1.86 8.03 3.20
N ALA A 72 -2.17 8.19 4.48
CA ALA A 72 -1.53 9.17 5.35
C ALA A 72 -0.03 8.88 5.51
N VAL A 73 0.33 7.61 5.70
CA VAL A 73 1.72 7.13 5.80
C VAL A 73 2.56 7.57 4.60
N ALA A 74 2.02 7.49 3.39
CA ALA A 74 2.73 7.88 2.17
C ALA A 74 3.23 9.35 2.22
N PHE A 75 2.39 10.28 2.65
CA PHE A 75 2.75 11.70 2.76
C PHE A 75 3.67 11.97 3.96
N VAL A 76 3.49 11.28 5.07
CA VAL A 76 4.37 11.39 6.24
C VAL A 76 5.77 10.87 5.91
N ALA A 77 5.88 9.72 5.26
CA ALA A 77 7.17 9.18 4.83
C ALA A 77 7.88 10.10 3.81
N ALA A 78 7.13 10.67 2.87
CA ALA A 78 7.67 11.65 1.92
C ALA A 78 8.17 12.92 2.62
N ALA A 79 7.49 13.38 3.68
CA ALA A 79 7.94 14.52 4.49
C ALA A 79 9.25 14.22 5.24
N CYS A 80 9.51 12.94 5.53
CA CYS A 80 10.77 12.47 6.12
C CYS A 80 11.85 12.14 5.08
N GLY A 81 11.67 12.48 3.81
CA GLY A 81 12.67 12.35 2.75
C GLY A 81 12.67 11.02 2.00
N ALA A 82 11.67 10.17 2.17
CA ALA A 82 11.45 9.02 1.29
C ALA A 82 10.82 9.48 -0.04
N HIS A 83 11.10 8.77 -1.15
CA HIS A 83 10.36 8.98 -2.40
C HIS A 83 9.30 7.88 -2.51
N VAL A 84 8.04 8.27 -2.34
CA VAL A 84 6.92 7.31 -2.25
C VAL A 84 6.17 7.24 -3.58
N ALA A 85 6.20 6.07 -4.22
CA ALA A 85 5.40 5.76 -5.40
C ALA A 85 4.21 4.89 -4.96
N LYS A 86 3.16 5.51 -4.41
CA LYS A 86 2.02 4.77 -3.87
C LYS A 86 1.13 4.23 -4.97
N HIS A 87 1.05 2.89 -5.08
CA HIS A 87 0.08 2.22 -5.94
C HIS A 87 -1.24 2.01 -5.17
N GLY A 88 -2.35 2.48 -5.73
CA GLY A 88 -3.62 2.40 -5.03
C GLY A 88 -4.83 2.35 -5.96
N ASN A 89 -5.99 2.08 -5.38
CA ASN A 89 -7.24 1.91 -6.10
C ASN A 89 -8.43 2.41 -5.27
N ARG A 90 -9.62 2.40 -5.88
CA ARG A 90 -10.88 2.46 -5.18
C ARG A 90 -11.11 1.15 -4.42
N SER A 91 -11.91 1.19 -3.37
CA SER A 91 -12.23 -0.03 -2.62
C SER A 91 -13.04 -1.02 -3.46
N ALA A 92 -12.67 -2.30 -3.37
CA ALA A 92 -13.42 -3.39 -3.99
C ALA A 92 -14.58 -3.91 -3.12
N SER A 93 -14.60 -3.59 -1.82
CA SER A 93 -15.50 -4.16 -0.81
C SER A 93 -16.57 -3.19 -0.28
N GLY A 94 -16.72 -2.01 -0.91
CA GLY A 94 -17.70 -1.01 -0.49
C GLY A 94 -17.22 -0.07 0.64
N SER A 95 -16.07 -0.30 1.23
CA SER A 95 -15.36 0.67 2.07
C SER A 95 -14.67 1.74 1.22
N VAL A 96 -14.15 2.79 1.84
CA VAL A 96 -13.52 3.93 1.14
C VAL A 96 -12.08 3.59 0.77
N GLY A 97 -11.73 3.58 -0.52
CA GLY A 97 -10.37 3.34 -1.01
C GLY A 97 -9.48 4.57 -0.99
N SER A 98 -8.16 4.38 -1.15
CA SER A 98 -7.19 5.48 -1.20
C SER A 98 -7.49 6.48 -2.31
N ALA A 99 -7.92 6.01 -3.48
CA ALA A 99 -8.28 6.85 -4.60
C ALA A 99 -9.50 7.74 -4.30
N ASP A 100 -10.51 7.20 -3.62
CA ASP A 100 -11.73 7.94 -3.29
C ASP A 100 -11.44 9.13 -2.36
N VAL A 101 -10.60 8.91 -1.36
CA VAL A 101 -10.21 9.96 -0.40
C VAL A 101 -9.32 11.01 -1.04
N LEU A 102 -8.35 10.61 -1.85
CA LEU A 102 -7.43 11.54 -2.52
C LEU A 102 -8.15 12.39 -3.55
N GLU A 103 -9.07 11.82 -4.34
CA GLU A 103 -9.91 12.55 -5.29
C GLU A 103 -10.82 13.55 -4.56
N ALA A 104 -11.45 13.14 -3.46
CA ALA A 104 -12.26 14.03 -2.62
C ALA A 104 -11.43 15.15 -1.97
N ALA A 105 -10.14 14.92 -1.72
CA ALA A 105 -9.20 15.94 -1.24
C ALA A 105 -8.66 16.85 -2.37
N GLY A 106 -9.08 16.62 -3.62
CA GLY A 106 -8.74 17.46 -4.77
C GLY A 106 -7.56 16.97 -5.61
N LEU A 107 -7.12 15.73 -5.44
CA LEU A 107 -6.08 15.15 -6.28
C LEU A 107 -6.68 14.73 -7.64
N ASN A 108 -6.05 15.15 -8.75
CA ASN A 108 -6.46 14.75 -10.09
C ASN A 108 -5.98 13.34 -10.41
N LEU A 109 -6.87 12.34 -10.30
CA LEU A 109 -6.55 10.93 -10.63
C LEU A 109 -6.45 10.65 -12.14
N GLN A 110 -6.86 11.63 -12.99
CA GLN A 110 -6.81 11.52 -14.45
C GLN A 110 -5.60 12.24 -15.05
N ALA A 111 -4.69 12.74 -14.22
CA ALA A 111 -3.47 13.37 -14.69
C ALA A 111 -2.66 12.41 -15.59
N PRO A 112 -2.05 12.91 -16.69
CA PRO A 112 -1.26 12.08 -17.58
C PRO A 112 -0.12 11.36 -16.86
N ALA A 113 0.16 10.12 -17.24
CA ALA A 113 1.18 9.31 -16.60
C ALA A 113 2.58 9.98 -16.53
N PRO A 114 3.07 10.73 -17.55
CA PRO A 114 4.31 11.49 -17.43
C PRO A 114 4.30 12.53 -16.30
N GLN A 115 3.17 13.21 -16.11
CA GLN A 115 2.99 14.20 -15.05
C GLN A 115 2.97 13.53 -13.67
N VAL A 116 2.26 12.39 -13.55
CA VAL A 116 2.21 11.59 -12.33
C VAL A 116 3.61 11.12 -11.91
N VAL A 117 4.42 10.62 -12.84
CA VAL A 117 5.80 10.22 -12.56
C VAL A 117 6.69 11.44 -12.27
N GLY A 118 6.51 12.52 -13.03
CA GLY A 118 7.26 13.77 -12.90
C GLY A 118 7.05 14.51 -11.57
N ALA A 119 6.00 14.20 -10.83
CA ALA A 119 5.75 14.79 -9.50
C ALA A 119 6.73 14.28 -8.41
N LEU A 120 7.31 13.09 -8.57
CA LEU A 120 8.17 12.44 -7.57
C LEU A 120 9.35 13.30 -7.10
N PRO A 121 10.18 13.92 -7.97
CA PRO A 121 11.32 14.70 -7.54
C PRO A 121 10.96 15.92 -6.69
N THR A 122 9.81 16.53 -6.93
CA THR A 122 9.39 17.78 -6.28
C THR A 122 8.50 17.55 -5.07
N ALA A 123 7.47 16.71 -5.22
CA ALA A 123 6.54 16.40 -4.14
C ALA A 123 7.09 15.32 -3.17
N GLY A 124 8.04 14.50 -3.61
CA GLY A 124 8.54 13.35 -2.86
C GLY A 124 7.56 12.18 -2.81
N VAL A 125 6.38 12.34 -3.37
CA VAL A 125 5.32 11.34 -3.40
C VAL A 125 4.56 11.44 -4.71
N THR A 126 4.05 10.29 -5.20
CA THR A 126 3.07 10.25 -6.28
C THR A 126 2.02 9.17 -6.03
N PHE A 127 0.89 9.26 -6.72
CA PHE A 127 -0.19 8.30 -6.62
C PHE A 127 -0.47 7.64 -7.99
N LEU A 128 -0.26 6.34 -8.05
CA LEU A 128 -0.45 5.52 -9.25
C LEU A 128 -1.84 4.87 -9.16
N PHE A 129 -2.82 5.49 -9.81
CA PHE A 129 -4.20 5.00 -9.81
C PHE A 129 -4.31 3.76 -10.70
N ALA A 130 -4.45 2.58 -10.10
CA ALA A 130 -4.32 1.26 -10.73
C ALA A 130 -5.07 1.07 -12.08
N PRO A 131 -6.31 1.53 -12.28
CA PRO A 131 -7.00 1.38 -13.56
C PRO A 131 -6.28 2.04 -14.75
N GLY A 132 -5.61 3.16 -14.51
CA GLY A 132 -4.85 3.86 -15.57
C GLY A 132 -3.55 3.15 -15.95
N TRP A 133 -3.01 2.31 -15.06
CA TRP A 133 -1.75 1.61 -15.27
C TRP A 133 -1.91 0.14 -15.69
N HIS A 134 -3.05 -0.47 -15.41
CA HIS A 134 -3.32 -1.88 -15.70
C HIS A 134 -4.63 -2.05 -16.50
N PRO A 135 -4.75 -1.45 -17.69
CA PRO A 135 -5.99 -1.51 -18.47
C PRO A 135 -6.41 -2.95 -18.81
N ALA A 136 -5.45 -3.86 -19.02
CA ALA A 136 -5.73 -5.26 -19.29
C ALA A 136 -6.48 -6.00 -18.16
N LEU A 137 -6.41 -5.52 -16.91
CA LEU A 137 -7.15 -6.09 -15.79
C LEU A 137 -8.60 -5.60 -15.71
N VAL A 138 -8.94 -4.51 -16.40
CA VAL A 138 -10.30 -3.95 -16.40
C VAL A 138 -11.29 -4.93 -17.02
N GLY A 139 -10.91 -5.65 -18.08
CA GLY A 139 -11.73 -6.69 -18.73
C GLY A 139 -12.13 -7.84 -17.80
N LEU A 140 -11.32 -8.15 -16.77
CA LEU A 140 -11.60 -9.20 -15.79
C LEU A 140 -12.53 -8.73 -14.65
N ALA A 141 -12.82 -7.45 -14.53
CA ALA A 141 -13.60 -6.90 -13.43
C ALA A 141 -15.06 -7.43 -13.36
N PRO A 142 -15.80 -7.61 -14.48
CA PRO A 142 -17.14 -8.18 -14.44
C PRO A 142 -17.15 -9.63 -13.91
N LEU A 143 -16.22 -10.46 -14.37
CA LEU A 143 -16.09 -11.84 -13.93
C LEU A 143 -15.75 -11.92 -12.43
N ARG A 144 -14.80 -11.11 -11.97
CA ARG A 144 -14.41 -11.05 -10.55
C ARG A 144 -15.58 -10.63 -9.66
N ARG A 145 -16.39 -9.66 -10.11
CA ARG A 145 -17.63 -9.28 -9.38
C ARG A 145 -18.66 -10.40 -9.35
N GLY A 146 -18.83 -11.11 -10.49
CA GLY A 146 -19.76 -12.23 -10.58
C GLY A 146 -19.39 -13.43 -9.70
N LEU A 147 -18.08 -13.65 -9.45
CA LEU A 147 -17.62 -14.69 -8.52
C LEU A 147 -17.96 -14.38 -7.06
N GLY A 148 -18.08 -13.12 -6.66
CA GLY A 148 -18.43 -12.71 -5.31
C GLY A 148 -17.43 -13.08 -4.21
N VAL A 149 -16.22 -13.55 -4.58
CA VAL A 149 -15.17 -13.98 -3.65
C VAL A 149 -13.85 -13.27 -3.93
N ARG A 150 -13.01 -13.14 -2.92
CA ARG A 150 -11.62 -12.68 -3.10
C ARG A 150 -10.84 -13.70 -3.91
N THR A 151 -10.07 -13.24 -4.87
CA THR A 151 -9.25 -14.07 -5.75
C THR A 151 -7.77 -13.68 -5.67
N VAL A 152 -6.90 -14.39 -6.37
CA VAL A 152 -5.47 -14.05 -6.47
C VAL A 152 -5.22 -12.60 -6.91
N PHE A 153 -6.12 -12.00 -7.69
CA PHE A 153 -6.00 -10.59 -8.10
C PHE A 153 -6.06 -9.59 -6.93
N ASN A 154 -6.62 -9.98 -5.79
CA ASN A 154 -6.59 -9.14 -4.58
C ASN A 154 -5.22 -9.15 -3.90
N LEU A 155 -4.41 -10.18 -4.15
CA LEU A 155 -3.04 -10.32 -3.65
C LEU A 155 -2.02 -9.71 -4.63
N LEU A 156 -2.34 -9.68 -5.92
CA LEU A 156 -1.44 -9.20 -6.96
C LEU A 156 -1.34 -7.67 -6.98
N GLY A 157 -2.39 -6.93 -6.62
CA GLY A 157 -2.40 -5.47 -6.64
C GLY A 157 -1.16 -4.84 -5.98
N PRO A 158 -0.80 -5.21 -4.74
CA PRO A 158 0.40 -4.73 -4.07
C PRO A 158 1.73 -5.12 -4.74
N LEU A 159 1.76 -6.18 -5.54
CA LEU A 159 2.97 -6.71 -6.17
C LEU A 159 3.24 -6.15 -7.58
N VAL A 160 2.30 -5.35 -8.13
CA VAL A 160 2.36 -4.91 -9.52
C VAL A 160 2.47 -3.39 -9.68
N ASN A 161 3.06 -2.72 -8.70
CA ASN A 161 3.34 -1.29 -8.82
C ASN A 161 4.12 -1.02 -10.12
N PRO A 162 3.63 -0.12 -10.99
CA PRO A 162 4.25 0.17 -12.29
C PRO A 162 5.70 0.61 -12.21
N LEU A 163 6.03 1.40 -11.19
CA LEU A 163 7.39 1.93 -11.00
C LEU A 163 8.33 0.94 -10.32
N GLN A 164 7.87 -0.27 -9.98
CA GLN A 164 8.70 -1.34 -9.41
C GLN A 164 9.60 -0.81 -8.28
N PRO A 165 9.03 -0.37 -7.15
CA PRO A 165 9.77 0.27 -6.07
C PRO A 165 10.85 -0.65 -5.52
N ASP A 166 11.98 -0.04 -5.12
CA ASP A 166 13.13 -0.75 -4.52
C ASP A 166 12.78 -1.27 -3.13
N CYS A 167 11.88 -0.56 -2.43
CA CYS A 167 11.44 -0.90 -1.09
C CYS A 167 9.91 -0.96 -1.00
N GLN A 168 9.39 -1.75 -0.05
CA GLN A 168 7.94 -1.84 0.13
C GLN A 168 7.54 -2.16 1.56
N VAL A 169 6.46 -1.52 2.04
CA VAL A 169 5.70 -1.99 3.21
C VAL A 169 4.35 -2.49 2.73
N LEU A 170 4.06 -3.76 3.02
CA LEU A 170 2.87 -4.44 2.51
C LEU A 170 2.10 -5.07 3.66
N GLY A 171 0.88 -4.58 3.89
CA GLY A 171 -0.02 -5.13 4.87
C GLY A 171 -0.84 -6.31 4.35
N VAL A 172 -1.07 -7.31 5.20
CA VAL A 172 -1.89 -8.48 4.87
C VAL A 172 -2.96 -8.71 5.94
N GLY A 173 -4.21 -8.86 5.50
CA GLY A 173 -5.37 -9.07 6.38
C GLY A 173 -5.48 -10.51 6.94
N ALA A 174 -4.55 -11.41 6.60
CA ALA A 174 -4.52 -12.78 7.13
C ALA A 174 -3.08 -13.22 7.36
N GLU A 175 -2.81 -13.82 8.52
CA GLU A 175 -1.46 -14.23 8.92
C GLU A 175 -0.82 -15.22 7.93
N GLY A 176 -1.61 -16.15 7.35
CA GLY A 176 -1.15 -17.10 6.35
C GLY A 176 -0.62 -16.48 5.05
N LEU A 177 -0.84 -15.18 4.82
CA LEU A 177 -0.33 -14.45 3.65
C LEU A 177 1.06 -13.84 3.89
N LEU A 178 1.56 -13.80 5.13
CA LEU A 178 2.86 -13.20 5.45
C LEU A 178 4.00 -13.82 4.64
N ASP A 179 4.16 -15.14 4.72
CA ASP A 179 5.25 -15.84 4.05
C ASP A 179 5.13 -15.83 2.52
N PRO A 180 3.97 -16.14 1.91
CA PRO A 180 3.83 -16.07 0.46
C PRO A 180 4.09 -14.68 -0.12
N MET A 181 3.61 -13.61 0.55
CA MET A 181 3.82 -12.24 0.06
C MET A 181 5.28 -11.80 0.21
N ALA A 182 5.94 -12.14 1.32
CA ALA A 182 7.35 -11.83 1.53
C ALA A 182 8.24 -12.59 0.52
N GLN A 183 7.98 -13.88 0.29
CA GLN A 183 8.67 -14.65 -0.74
C GLN A 183 8.45 -14.07 -2.14
N ALA A 184 7.22 -13.63 -2.45
CA ALA A 184 6.94 -13.01 -3.74
C ALA A 184 7.74 -11.72 -3.93
N LEU A 185 7.82 -10.84 -2.92
CA LEU A 185 8.62 -9.61 -2.97
C LEU A 185 10.11 -9.92 -3.16
N ALA A 186 10.66 -10.90 -2.43
CA ALA A 186 12.05 -11.32 -2.58
C ALA A 186 12.34 -11.83 -4.01
N LEU A 187 11.46 -12.68 -4.56
CA LEU A 187 11.59 -13.21 -5.94
C LEU A 187 11.41 -12.13 -7.02
N LEU A 188 10.66 -11.07 -6.72
CA LEU A 188 10.49 -9.93 -7.60
C LEU A 188 11.65 -8.91 -7.53
N GLY A 189 12.66 -9.19 -6.70
CA GLY A 189 13.87 -8.36 -6.59
C GLY A 189 13.70 -7.09 -5.76
N VAL A 190 12.69 -7.02 -4.88
CA VAL A 190 12.57 -5.91 -3.93
C VAL A 190 13.74 -5.98 -2.95
N GLU A 191 14.50 -4.88 -2.83
CA GLU A 191 15.75 -4.85 -2.04
C GLU A 191 15.47 -4.96 -0.54
N ARG A 192 14.47 -4.21 -0.06
CA ARG A 192 14.06 -4.22 1.33
C ARG A 192 12.54 -4.08 1.45
N ALA A 193 11.90 -5.00 2.19
CA ALA A 193 10.47 -4.90 2.44
C ALA A 193 10.08 -5.34 3.85
N VAL A 194 8.91 -4.87 4.28
CA VAL A 194 8.19 -5.36 5.45
C VAL A 194 6.84 -5.87 5.00
N VAL A 195 6.53 -7.15 5.22
CA VAL A 195 5.16 -7.65 5.17
C VAL A 195 4.63 -7.71 6.59
N VAL A 196 3.50 -7.05 6.84
CA VAL A 196 2.95 -6.88 8.20
C VAL A 196 1.53 -7.43 8.30
N HIS A 197 1.25 -8.12 9.41
CA HIS A 197 -0.07 -8.52 9.86
C HIS A 197 -0.28 -8.00 11.27
N GLY A 198 -1.16 -7.03 11.44
CA GLY A 198 -1.39 -6.36 12.71
C GLY A 198 -2.30 -7.13 13.65
N HIS A 199 -2.18 -6.84 14.93
CA HIS A 199 -3.10 -7.36 15.95
C HIS A 199 -4.56 -7.03 15.56
N GLY A 200 -5.46 -8.00 15.75
CA GLY A 200 -6.87 -7.87 15.36
C GLY A 200 -7.13 -8.15 13.89
N GLY A 201 -6.13 -8.64 13.14
CA GLY A 201 -6.27 -8.99 11.72
C GLY A 201 -6.04 -7.82 10.75
N LEU A 202 -5.52 -6.69 11.25
CA LEU A 202 -5.31 -5.48 10.46
C LEU A 202 -4.23 -5.68 9.40
N ASP A 203 -4.45 -5.17 8.20
CA ASP A 203 -3.46 -5.15 7.12
C ASP A 203 -2.51 -3.92 7.20
N GLU A 204 -2.26 -3.45 8.42
CA GLU A 204 -1.25 -2.49 8.84
C GLU A 204 -0.71 -2.88 10.21
N ALA A 205 0.39 -2.27 10.68
CA ALA A 205 0.83 -2.41 12.06
C ALA A 205 -0.20 -1.77 13.01
N SER A 206 -0.56 -2.49 14.07
CA SER A 206 -1.65 -2.16 14.97
C SER A 206 -1.15 -1.56 16.28
N LEU A 207 -1.95 -0.65 16.86
CA LEU A 207 -1.76 -0.16 18.24
C LEU A 207 -2.45 -1.04 19.28
N GLY A 208 -3.30 -1.99 18.87
CA GLY A 208 -4.06 -2.87 19.77
C GLY A 208 -3.22 -4.01 20.37
N GLY A 209 -2.04 -4.24 19.86
CA GLY A 209 -1.15 -5.32 20.27
C GLY A 209 -0.03 -5.59 19.29
N PRO A 210 0.77 -6.65 19.51
CA PRO A 210 1.90 -6.98 18.66
C PRO A 210 1.50 -7.29 17.22
N SER A 211 2.31 -6.85 16.26
CA SER A 211 2.16 -7.16 14.84
C SER A 211 3.21 -8.18 14.41
N GLN A 212 2.81 -9.17 13.61
CA GLN A 212 3.71 -10.13 12.99
C GLN A 212 4.34 -9.53 11.74
N LEU A 213 5.64 -9.70 11.58
CA LEU A 213 6.39 -9.17 10.44
C LEU A 213 7.10 -10.28 9.68
N ARG A 214 7.28 -10.05 8.38
CA ARG A 214 8.34 -10.67 7.57
C ARG A 214 9.20 -9.57 6.99
N LEU A 215 10.46 -9.60 7.29
CA LEU A 215 11.45 -8.65 6.78
C LEU A 215 12.15 -9.29 5.58
N VAL A 216 12.12 -8.58 4.47
CA VAL A 216 12.84 -8.96 3.24
C VAL A 216 14.05 -8.06 3.11
N GLU A 217 15.25 -8.63 3.02
CA GLU A 217 16.50 -7.91 2.79
C GLU A 217 17.41 -8.75 1.88
N ALA A 218 17.81 -8.17 0.75
CA ALA A 218 18.70 -8.81 -0.22
C ALA A 218 18.28 -10.25 -0.61
N GLY A 219 16.98 -10.46 -0.84
CA GLY A 219 16.40 -11.74 -1.24
C GLY A 219 16.16 -12.74 -0.08
N SER A 220 16.58 -12.42 1.13
CA SER A 220 16.33 -13.23 2.32
C SER A 220 15.06 -12.79 3.03
N VAL A 221 14.32 -13.75 3.61
CA VAL A 221 13.12 -13.49 4.39
C VAL A 221 13.33 -13.97 5.82
N ARG A 222 13.10 -13.10 6.81
CA ARG A 222 13.11 -13.48 8.22
C ARG A 222 11.83 -13.04 8.95
N ALA A 223 11.40 -13.84 9.88
CA ALA A 223 10.29 -13.48 10.78
C ALA A 223 10.77 -12.46 11.82
N ASP A 224 9.87 -11.54 12.17
CA ASP A 224 10.08 -10.57 13.25
C ASP A 224 8.72 -10.23 13.88
N ARG A 225 8.75 -9.47 14.97
CA ARG A 225 7.57 -9.05 15.72
C ARG A 225 7.74 -7.61 16.20
N LEU A 226 6.73 -6.80 15.99
CA LEU A 226 6.69 -5.39 16.38
C LEU A 226 5.78 -5.21 17.60
N GLU A 227 6.34 -4.65 18.67
CA GLU A 227 5.66 -4.36 19.92
C GLU A 227 5.45 -2.83 20.02
N PRO A 228 4.24 -2.30 19.81
CA PRO A 228 4.01 -0.84 19.74
C PRO A 228 4.25 -0.12 21.07
N ASP A 229 4.02 -0.80 22.21
CA ASP A 229 4.26 -0.27 23.55
C ASP A 229 5.74 0.04 23.84
N ARG A 230 6.66 -0.69 23.17
CA ARG A 230 8.11 -0.45 23.27
C ARG A 230 8.60 0.75 22.47
N LEU A 231 7.72 1.35 21.66
CA LEU A 231 8.04 2.49 20.81
C LEU A 231 7.56 3.83 21.39
N GLY A 232 7.05 3.84 22.61
CA GLY A 232 6.53 5.04 23.27
C GLY A 232 5.21 5.56 22.67
N LEU A 233 4.50 4.71 21.93
CA LEU A 233 3.21 5.02 21.34
C LEU A 233 2.07 4.65 22.28
N GLN A 234 0.96 5.38 22.18
CA GLN A 234 -0.23 5.09 22.98
C GLN A 234 -0.95 3.87 22.40
N MET A 235 -1.09 2.82 23.21
CA MET A 235 -1.92 1.67 22.85
C MET A 235 -3.38 2.12 22.66
N ALA A 236 -4.02 1.60 21.63
CA ALA A 236 -5.40 1.93 21.31
C ALA A 236 -6.12 0.73 20.67
N PRO A 237 -7.40 0.54 20.99
CA PRO A 237 -8.21 -0.48 20.34
C PRO A 237 -8.52 -0.11 18.89
N LEU A 238 -8.90 -1.11 18.09
CA LEU A 238 -9.13 -0.95 16.65
C LEU A 238 -10.27 0.04 16.36
N GLU A 239 -11.26 0.10 17.23
CA GLU A 239 -12.42 1.01 17.13
C GLU A 239 -11.99 2.50 17.13
N ALA A 240 -10.86 2.84 17.74
CA ALA A 240 -10.31 4.19 17.72
C ALA A 240 -9.74 4.62 16.35
N LEU A 241 -9.60 3.66 15.42
CA LEU A 241 -9.06 3.85 14.07
C LEU A 241 -10.11 3.74 12.97
N VAL A 242 -11.37 3.46 13.36
CA VAL A 242 -12.47 3.32 12.38
C VAL A 242 -12.66 4.62 11.61
N GLY A 243 -12.78 4.48 10.30
CA GLY A 243 -13.13 5.55 9.39
C GLY A 243 -14.64 5.72 9.24
N GLY A 244 -15.06 6.22 8.09
CA GLY A 244 -16.47 6.43 7.76
C GLY A 244 -16.67 6.49 6.26
N ASP A 245 -17.52 7.38 5.83
CA ASP A 245 -17.69 7.71 4.42
C ASP A 245 -16.49 8.49 3.86
N VAL A 246 -16.53 8.81 2.58
CA VAL A 246 -15.43 9.52 1.89
C VAL A 246 -15.15 10.87 2.56
N ALA A 247 -16.19 11.61 2.97
CA ALA A 247 -16.03 12.92 3.60
C ALA A 247 -15.36 12.80 4.97
N THR A 248 -15.75 11.81 5.77
CA THR A 248 -15.17 11.49 7.07
C THR A 248 -13.69 11.09 6.92
N ASN A 249 -13.38 10.17 6.01
CA ASN A 249 -12.01 9.71 5.81
C ASN A 249 -11.09 10.80 5.24
N ARG A 250 -11.62 11.66 4.38
CA ARG A 250 -10.92 12.87 3.93
C ARG A 250 -10.58 13.78 5.10
N ALA A 251 -11.56 14.07 5.96
CA ALA A 251 -11.34 14.95 7.13
C ALA A 251 -10.29 14.36 8.08
N ILE A 252 -10.30 13.04 8.31
CA ILE A 252 -9.28 12.36 9.10
C ILE A 252 -7.91 12.48 8.44
N LEU A 253 -7.79 12.21 7.14
CA LEU A 253 -6.54 12.34 6.39
C LEU A 253 -5.96 13.76 6.53
N GLU A 254 -6.77 14.79 6.27
CA GLU A 254 -6.36 16.18 6.39
C GLU A 254 -5.91 16.53 7.82
N ALA A 255 -6.65 16.06 8.83
CA ALA A 255 -6.32 16.29 10.24
C ALA A 255 -4.98 15.62 10.63
N VAL A 256 -4.73 14.39 10.17
CA VAL A 256 -3.47 13.67 10.40
C VAL A 256 -2.30 14.41 9.77
N LEU A 257 -2.41 14.76 8.48
CA LEU A 257 -1.32 15.41 7.75
C LEU A 257 -1.00 16.82 8.28
N GLN A 258 -1.97 17.46 8.92
CA GLN A 258 -1.84 18.79 9.53
C GLN A 258 -1.52 18.77 11.04
N GLY A 259 -1.30 17.56 11.62
CA GLY A 259 -0.99 17.40 13.04
C GLY A 259 -2.15 17.70 14.00
N ARG A 260 -3.41 17.61 13.54
CA ARG A 260 -4.63 17.95 14.30
C ARG A 260 -5.53 16.73 14.59
N SER A 261 -5.05 15.52 14.31
CA SER A 261 -5.79 14.28 14.52
C SER A 261 -5.83 13.85 15.99
N THR A 262 -6.65 12.84 16.29
CA THR A 262 -6.62 12.19 17.59
C THR A 262 -5.29 11.48 17.83
N ALA A 263 -4.94 11.23 19.10
CA ALA A 263 -3.70 10.52 19.44
C ALA A 263 -3.61 9.12 18.78
N PRO A 264 -4.67 8.26 18.80
CA PRO A 264 -4.61 6.97 18.12
C PRO A 264 -4.39 7.08 16.60
N GLN A 265 -5.04 8.04 15.94
CA GLN A 265 -4.85 8.27 14.50
C GLN A 265 -3.43 8.73 14.16
N ARG A 266 -2.88 9.63 14.97
CA ARG A 266 -1.49 10.08 14.86
C ARG A 266 -0.51 8.93 15.06
N ASP A 267 -0.70 8.16 16.13
CA ASP A 267 0.25 7.16 16.57
C ASP A 267 0.27 5.92 15.63
N VAL A 268 -0.87 5.49 15.10
CA VAL A 268 -0.90 4.41 14.10
C VAL A 268 -0.21 4.83 12.80
N VAL A 269 -0.37 6.08 12.37
CA VAL A 269 0.33 6.60 11.18
C VAL A 269 1.81 6.72 11.46
N ALA A 270 2.24 7.17 12.65
CA ALA A 270 3.65 7.23 13.03
C ALA A 270 4.30 5.83 13.05
N LEU A 271 3.60 4.83 13.58
CA LEU A 271 4.05 3.43 13.62
C LEU A 271 4.28 2.87 12.21
N ASN A 272 3.30 3.02 11.34
CA ASN A 272 3.39 2.50 9.97
C ASN A 272 4.35 3.33 9.09
N ALA A 273 4.44 4.65 9.30
CA ALA A 273 5.44 5.47 8.62
C ALA A 273 6.87 5.08 9.04
N ALA A 274 7.08 4.73 10.31
CA ALA A 274 8.37 4.25 10.79
C ALA A 274 8.83 2.96 10.09
N LEU A 275 7.91 2.03 9.76
CA LEU A 275 8.21 0.85 8.94
C LEU A 275 8.66 1.26 7.52
N VAL A 276 7.98 2.24 6.93
CA VAL A 276 8.35 2.76 5.59
C VAL A 276 9.72 3.45 5.64
N LEU A 277 10.00 4.23 6.67
CA LEU A 277 11.28 4.92 6.86
C LEU A 277 12.43 3.93 7.05
N TRP A 278 12.22 2.86 7.82
CA TRP A 278 13.18 1.79 7.96
C TRP A 278 13.42 1.06 6.63
N ALA A 279 12.36 0.70 5.91
CA ALA A 279 12.47 0.02 4.62
C ALA A 279 13.22 0.89 3.59
N ALA A 280 12.94 2.19 3.54
CA ALA A 280 13.60 3.15 2.65
C ALA A 280 14.99 3.63 3.15
N GLY A 281 15.52 3.08 4.24
CA GLY A 281 16.82 3.47 4.80
C GLY A 281 16.89 4.92 5.32
N ARG A 282 15.73 5.51 5.66
CA ARG A 282 15.61 6.86 6.24
C ARG A 282 15.67 6.86 7.76
N ALA A 283 15.54 5.70 8.37
CA ALA A 283 15.74 5.46 9.80
C ALA A 283 16.54 4.16 10.00
N ALA A 284 17.43 4.15 10.98
CA ALA A 284 18.26 2.97 11.28
C ALA A 284 17.42 1.83 11.90
N SER A 285 16.36 2.18 12.63
CA SER A 285 15.40 1.25 13.22
C SER A 285 13.98 1.81 13.12
N VAL A 286 12.98 0.96 13.36
CA VAL A 286 11.58 1.41 13.48
C VAL A 286 11.45 2.40 14.65
N ALA A 287 12.15 2.17 15.75
CA ALA A 287 12.14 3.06 16.90
C ALA A 287 12.65 4.47 16.56
N ASP A 288 13.69 4.58 15.70
CA ASP A 288 14.20 5.86 15.25
C ASP A 288 13.25 6.55 14.24
N GLY A 289 12.45 5.78 13.52
CA GLY A 289 11.47 6.29 12.55
C GLY A 289 10.26 6.96 13.20
N VAL A 290 9.82 6.50 14.37
CA VAL A 290 8.64 7.02 15.06
C VAL A 290 8.74 8.52 15.36
N PRO A 291 9.80 9.03 16.00
CA PRO A 291 9.90 10.47 16.29
C PRO A 291 10.00 11.33 15.02
N LEU A 292 10.60 10.81 13.93
CA LEU A 292 10.65 11.51 12.65
C LEU A 292 9.23 11.68 12.07
N ALA A 293 8.43 10.62 12.08
CA ALA A 293 7.06 10.65 11.60
C ALA A 293 6.17 11.60 12.42
N LEU A 294 6.30 11.56 13.76
CA LEU A 294 5.57 12.46 14.66
C LEU A 294 5.94 13.93 14.39
N ALA A 295 7.22 14.24 14.23
CA ALA A 295 7.69 15.59 13.92
C ALA A 295 7.20 16.07 12.54
N ALA A 296 7.17 15.20 11.53
CA ALA A 296 6.67 15.53 10.19
C ALA A 296 5.17 15.91 10.20
N MET A 297 4.35 15.20 10.99
CA MET A 297 2.94 15.53 11.18
C MET A 297 2.78 16.85 11.98
N ALA A 298 3.46 16.97 13.12
CA ALA A 298 3.34 18.12 14.00
C ALA A 298 3.75 19.47 13.32
N SER A 299 4.73 19.42 12.43
CA SER A 299 5.18 20.59 11.66
C SER A 299 4.32 20.91 10.43
N GLY A 300 3.32 20.09 10.11
CA GLY A 300 2.54 20.19 8.87
C GLY A 300 3.35 19.88 7.60
N ALA A 301 4.55 19.32 7.72
CA ALA A 301 5.37 18.96 6.56
C ALA A 301 4.69 17.92 5.68
N ALA A 302 3.96 16.98 6.27
CA ALA A 302 3.20 15.98 5.54
C ALA A 302 2.07 16.60 4.70
N TRP A 303 1.38 17.60 5.21
CA TRP A 303 0.37 18.35 4.46
C TRP A 303 0.98 19.10 3.27
N ARG A 304 2.12 19.74 3.44
CA ARG A 304 2.83 20.40 2.33
C ARG A 304 3.21 19.44 1.20
N ARG A 305 3.50 18.14 1.51
CA ARG A 305 3.73 17.13 0.47
C ARG A 305 2.46 16.79 -0.31
N PHE A 306 1.32 16.73 0.38
CA PHE A 306 0.03 16.55 -0.29
C PHE A 306 -0.28 17.74 -1.22
N GLU A 307 -0.12 18.98 -0.75
CA GLU A 307 -0.34 20.18 -1.56
C GLU A 307 0.59 20.21 -2.78
N ALA A 308 1.87 19.89 -2.60
CA ALA A 308 2.84 19.84 -3.70
C ALA A 308 2.47 18.79 -4.76
N LEU A 309 1.98 17.60 -4.34
CA LEU A 309 1.49 16.60 -5.28
C LEU A 309 0.23 17.08 -5.99
N ARG A 310 -0.75 17.60 -5.25
CA ARG A 310 -1.99 18.12 -5.83
C ARG A 310 -1.70 19.17 -6.89
N ASP A 311 -0.86 20.15 -6.58
CA ASP A 311 -0.52 21.25 -7.47
C ASP A 311 0.29 20.78 -8.70
N ALA A 312 1.12 19.73 -8.53
CA ALA A 312 1.85 19.11 -9.64
C ALA A 312 0.94 18.32 -10.60
N LEU A 313 -0.27 17.92 -10.18
CA LEU A 313 -1.22 17.13 -10.99
C LEU A 313 -2.40 17.95 -11.51
N LEU A 314 -2.43 19.27 -11.31
CA LEU A 314 -3.38 20.19 -11.94
C LEU A 314 -3.02 20.40 -13.41
#